data_343911651f4c6d933d3a1499985e5d38
#
_entry.id   343911651f4c6d933d3a1499985e5d38
#
_cell.length_a   1.000
_cell.length_b   1.000
_cell.length_c   1.000
_cell.angle_alpha   90.00
_cell.angle_beta   90.00
_cell.angle_gamma   90.00
#
_symmetry.space_group_name_H-M   'P 1'
#
loop_
_entity.id
_entity.type
_entity.pdbx_description
1 polymer ?
#
loop_
_entity_poly.entity_id
_entity_poly.type
_entity_poly.pdbx_seq_one_letter_code
_entity_poly.pdbx_strand_id
1 'polypeptide(L)'
;MKSFVLGTLLITWLITPFMAVSQENKKVSLKEENITYELSGTVMNGFVVYDKNVKGKRPAVLVVHEWWGLNDYAKSRARQLASMGYIAMAVDMYGEGKIAQNPQQAQELATPFYKDPTLSKFRLDAAIKKIKEYEQTDATNIAAIGYCFGGSVVLNSAKLGADLKGVISFHGGLAGVPANKELLKAKILVCHGEADKFVPQKDITAFKHAMDSIGADYTFKSYAGATHAFTNPDATRIGKQFDMPIAYNETADRDSWKDMQAFFKRIFLKK
;
A
#
# COMPACT_ATOMS: atom_id res chain seq x y z
N MET A 1 -75.88 42.16 -7.07
CA MET A 1 -75.31 40.97 -7.80
C MET A 1 -73.87 41.27 -8.12
N LYS A 2 -72.96 40.66 -7.41
CA LYS A 2 -71.48 40.80 -7.64
C LYS A 2 -70.94 39.46 -8.21
N SER A 3 -70.54 39.51 -9.47
CA SER A 3 -69.95 38.35 -10.16
C SER A 3 -68.49 38.17 -9.74
N PHE A 4 -68.13 36.98 -9.23
CA PHE A 4 -66.79 36.57 -8.98
C PHE A 4 -66.26 35.86 -10.23
N VAL A 5 -65.14 36.36 -10.78
CA VAL A 5 -64.39 35.69 -11.84
C VAL A 5 -63.30 34.88 -11.19
N LEU A 6 -63.36 33.55 -11.35
CA LEU A 6 -62.34 32.60 -10.86
C LEU A 6 -61.19 32.47 -11.92
N GLY A 7 -60.01 33.04 -11.62
CA GLY A 7 -58.87 32.91 -12.48
C GLY A 7 -58.15 31.58 -12.20
N THR A 8 -58.11 30.69 -13.20
CA THR A 8 -57.41 29.43 -13.13
C THR A 8 -55.92 29.64 -13.47
N LEU A 9 -55.02 29.46 -12.48
CA LEU A 9 -53.57 29.55 -12.67
C LEU A 9 -53.08 28.19 -13.19
N LEU A 10 -52.66 28.11 -14.46
CA LEU A 10 -52.00 26.95 -15.06
C LEU A 10 -50.51 26.99 -14.68
N ILE A 11 -50.11 26.10 -13.76
CA ILE A 11 -48.69 25.87 -13.44
C ILE A 11 -48.15 24.86 -14.44
N THR A 12 -47.37 25.34 -15.40
CA THR A 12 -46.60 24.47 -16.33
C THR A 12 -45.32 23.99 -15.64
N TRP A 13 -45.24 22.68 -15.34
CA TRP A 13 -44.02 22.03 -14.89
C TRP A 13 -43.07 21.86 -16.07
N LEU A 14 -41.97 22.60 -16.07
CA LEU A 14 -40.82 22.38 -16.97
C LEU A 14 -40.09 21.15 -16.51
N ILE A 15 -40.32 20.01 -17.18
CA ILE A 15 -39.56 18.80 -17.01
C ILE A 15 -38.23 19.01 -17.75
N THR A 16 -37.15 19.37 -17.03
CA THR A 16 -35.80 19.33 -17.57
C THR A 16 -35.38 17.87 -17.67
N PRO A 17 -34.95 17.39 -18.85
CA PRO A 17 -34.43 16.04 -18.96
C PRO A 17 -33.12 15.94 -18.18
N PHE A 18 -33.10 15.10 -17.14
CA PHE A 18 -31.90 14.71 -16.43
C PHE A 18 -31.06 13.84 -17.38
N MET A 19 -30.08 14.45 -18.06
CA MET A 19 -29.11 13.68 -18.84
C MET A 19 -28.30 12.84 -17.87
N ALA A 20 -28.63 11.57 -17.78
CA ALA A 20 -27.77 10.55 -17.17
C ALA A 20 -26.49 10.48 -18.00
N VAL A 21 -25.41 11.09 -17.51
CA VAL A 21 -24.06 10.86 -18.04
C VAL A 21 -23.74 9.41 -17.73
N SER A 22 -23.84 8.55 -18.74
CA SER A 22 -23.37 7.19 -18.66
C SER A 22 -21.86 7.28 -18.43
N GLN A 23 -21.38 6.90 -17.24
CA GLN A 23 -19.97 6.62 -17.04
C GLN A 23 -19.63 5.43 -17.91
N GLU A 24 -19.01 5.70 -19.07
CA GLU A 24 -18.34 4.65 -19.83
C GLU A 24 -17.38 3.94 -18.87
N ASN A 25 -17.67 2.68 -18.56
CA ASN A 25 -16.76 1.79 -17.86
C ASN A 25 -15.51 1.61 -18.73
N LYS A 26 -14.54 2.51 -18.60
CA LYS A 26 -13.27 2.41 -19.31
C LYS A 26 -12.63 1.07 -18.97
N LYS A 27 -12.61 0.16 -19.95
CA LYS A 27 -12.02 -1.16 -19.81
C LYS A 27 -10.55 -1.00 -19.42
N VAL A 28 -10.16 -1.44 -18.21
CA VAL A 28 -8.77 -1.48 -17.75
C VAL A 28 -7.95 -2.35 -18.69
N SER A 29 -6.77 -1.89 -19.11
CA SER A 29 -5.84 -2.64 -19.95
C SER A 29 -4.44 -2.54 -19.38
N LEU A 30 -4.07 -3.52 -18.56
CA LEU A 30 -2.79 -3.54 -17.88
C LEU A 30 -1.64 -3.85 -18.84
N LYS A 31 -0.55 -3.10 -18.69
CA LYS A 31 0.77 -3.43 -19.22
C LYS A 31 1.62 -3.89 -18.04
N GLU A 32 2.21 -5.06 -18.18
CA GLU A 32 3.03 -5.73 -17.17
C GLU A 32 4.44 -5.92 -17.70
N GLU A 33 5.44 -5.61 -16.88
CA GLU A 33 6.84 -5.69 -17.25
C GLU A 33 7.66 -6.31 -16.10
N ASN A 34 8.36 -7.41 -16.37
CA ASN A 34 9.45 -7.84 -15.50
C ASN A 34 10.65 -6.94 -15.80
N ILE A 35 11.26 -6.41 -14.76
CA ILE A 35 12.36 -5.44 -14.88
C ILE A 35 13.54 -5.87 -14.02
N THR A 36 14.71 -5.38 -14.40
CA THR A 36 15.91 -5.50 -13.56
C THR A 36 16.41 -4.10 -13.19
N TYR A 37 16.98 -3.99 -12.00
CA TYR A 37 17.71 -2.84 -11.51
C TYR A 37 18.77 -3.30 -10.52
N GLU A 38 19.75 -2.49 -10.22
CA GLU A 38 20.90 -2.89 -9.44
C GLU A 38 21.19 -1.96 -8.26
N LEU A 39 21.70 -2.51 -7.19
CA LEU A 39 22.30 -1.77 -6.09
C LEU A 39 23.56 -2.52 -5.60
N SER A 40 24.72 -1.86 -5.67
CA SER A 40 26.00 -2.39 -5.13
C SER A 40 26.30 -3.83 -5.57
N GLY A 41 26.16 -4.13 -6.87
CA GLY A 41 26.42 -5.44 -7.46
C GLY A 41 25.32 -6.48 -7.25
N THR A 42 24.23 -6.15 -6.55
CA THR A 42 23.05 -7.03 -6.42
C THR A 42 22.00 -6.63 -7.45
N VAL A 43 21.61 -7.58 -8.31
CA VAL A 43 20.53 -7.41 -9.28
C VAL A 43 19.19 -7.70 -8.60
N MET A 44 18.24 -6.80 -8.69
CA MET A 44 16.87 -6.98 -8.25
C MET A 44 15.95 -7.24 -9.45
N ASN A 45 15.07 -8.25 -9.32
CA ASN A 45 14.10 -8.65 -10.33
C ASN A 45 12.71 -8.15 -9.94
N GLY A 46 12.39 -6.89 -10.31
CA GLY A 46 11.11 -6.25 -10.00
C GLY A 46 10.03 -6.52 -11.03
N PHE A 47 8.81 -6.07 -10.71
CA PHE A 47 7.66 -6.16 -11.59
C PHE A 47 6.91 -4.83 -11.62
N VAL A 48 6.79 -4.21 -12.79
CA VAL A 48 6.05 -2.94 -12.99
C VAL A 48 4.75 -3.22 -13.73
N VAL A 49 3.69 -2.55 -13.30
CA VAL A 49 2.37 -2.67 -13.93
C VAL A 49 1.63 -1.33 -13.90
N TYR A 50 0.95 -1.02 -15.01
CA TYR A 50 0.11 0.17 -15.14
C TYR A 50 -0.99 -0.01 -16.19
N ASP A 51 -2.08 0.76 -16.07
CA ASP A 51 -3.11 0.79 -17.11
C ASP A 51 -2.65 1.69 -18.27
N LYS A 52 -2.46 1.10 -19.47
CA LYS A 52 -2.04 1.83 -20.68
C LYS A 52 -3.10 2.79 -21.23
N ASN A 53 -4.35 2.68 -20.78
CA ASN A 53 -5.42 3.59 -21.19
C ASN A 53 -5.43 4.90 -20.39
N VAL A 54 -4.78 4.95 -19.22
CA VAL A 54 -4.58 6.18 -18.46
C VAL A 54 -3.45 6.98 -19.10
N LYS A 55 -3.71 8.22 -19.48
CA LYS A 55 -2.73 9.10 -20.11
C LYS A 55 -2.06 10.02 -19.08
N GLY A 56 -0.83 10.41 -19.41
CA GLY A 56 -0.04 11.33 -18.59
C GLY A 56 0.58 10.71 -17.33
N LYS A 57 1.24 11.58 -16.56
CA LYS A 57 1.90 11.20 -15.32
C LYS A 57 0.90 10.95 -14.21
N ARG A 58 1.18 9.95 -13.40
CA ARG A 58 0.34 9.52 -12.28
C ARG A 58 1.19 9.14 -11.07
N PRO A 59 0.62 9.16 -9.85
CA PRO A 59 1.33 8.71 -8.67
C PRO A 59 1.84 7.28 -8.81
N ALA A 60 3.03 7.01 -8.26
CA ALA A 60 3.61 5.69 -8.23
C ALA A 60 3.45 5.04 -6.84
N VAL A 61 3.23 3.72 -6.81
CA VAL A 61 3.14 2.96 -5.57
C VAL A 61 4.07 1.77 -5.64
N LEU A 62 5.03 1.72 -4.72
CA LEU A 62 5.89 0.57 -4.52
C LEU A 62 5.19 -0.46 -3.61
N VAL A 63 5.25 -1.74 -3.97
CA VAL A 63 4.66 -2.84 -3.21
C VAL A 63 5.77 -3.73 -2.69
N VAL A 64 5.99 -3.74 -1.37
CA VAL A 64 7.00 -4.57 -0.73
C VAL A 64 6.35 -5.86 -0.23
N HIS A 65 6.92 -6.98 -0.66
CA HIS A 65 6.41 -8.32 -0.43
C HIS A 65 6.45 -8.76 1.04
N GLU A 66 5.72 -9.83 1.37
CA GLU A 66 5.88 -10.57 2.62
C GLU A 66 7.27 -11.24 2.69
N TRP A 67 7.61 -11.88 3.78
CA TRP A 67 8.92 -12.54 3.95
C TRP A 67 9.21 -13.69 2.97
N TRP A 68 8.22 -14.10 2.15
CA TRP A 68 8.37 -15.13 1.13
C TRP A 68 9.18 -14.69 -0.10
N GLY A 69 9.43 -13.40 -0.29
CA GLY A 69 9.99 -12.83 -1.52
C GLY A 69 8.92 -12.32 -2.48
N LEU A 70 9.37 -11.79 -3.64
CA LEU A 70 8.47 -11.21 -4.65
C LEU A 70 7.70 -12.29 -5.41
N ASN A 71 6.63 -12.78 -4.80
CA ASN A 71 5.72 -13.81 -5.33
C ASN A 71 4.48 -13.22 -6.02
N ASP A 72 3.58 -14.09 -6.46
CA ASP A 72 2.35 -13.70 -7.17
C ASP A 72 1.38 -12.88 -6.31
N TYR A 73 1.39 -13.05 -4.98
CA TYR A 73 0.59 -12.22 -4.08
C TYR A 73 0.98 -10.74 -4.17
N ALA A 74 2.26 -10.42 -4.04
CA ALA A 74 2.73 -9.03 -4.16
C ALA A 74 2.47 -8.45 -5.56
N LYS A 75 2.67 -9.25 -6.63
CA LYS A 75 2.34 -8.86 -8.00
C LYS A 75 0.84 -8.62 -8.18
N SER A 76 -0.04 -9.43 -7.54
CA SER A 76 -1.50 -9.24 -7.60
C SER A 76 -1.91 -7.90 -6.97
N ARG A 77 -1.31 -7.50 -5.86
CA ARG A 77 -1.54 -6.21 -5.22
C ARG A 77 -1.07 -5.03 -6.11
N ALA A 78 0.05 -5.19 -6.80
CA ALA A 78 0.49 -4.21 -7.79
C ALA A 78 -0.52 -4.07 -8.95
N ARG A 79 -1.09 -5.18 -9.47
CA ARG A 79 -2.14 -5.15 -10.50
C ARG A 79 -3.41 -4.44 -10.02
N GLN A 80 -3.83 -4.67 -8.78
CA GLN A 80 -4.98 -3.98 -8.19
C GLN A 80 -4.76 -2.47 -8.13
N LEU A 81 -3.58 -2.01 -7.73
CA LEU A 81 -3.21 -0.59 -7.73
C LEU A 81 -3.19 0.00 -9.15
N ALA A 82 -2.63 -0.72 -10.11
CA ALA A 82 -2.62 -0.30 -11.50
C ALA A 82 -4.03 -0.15 -12.08
N SER A 83 -4.96 -1.05 -11.71
CA SER A 83 -6.38 -0.96 -12.09
C SER A 83 -7.09 0.26 -11.47
N MET A 84 -6.54 0.83 -10.40
CA MET A 84 -7.01 2.08 -9.79
C MET A 84 -6.38 3.33 -10.42
N GLY A 85 -5.52 3.18 -11.45
CA GLY A 85 -4.91 4.28 -12.19
C GLY A 85 -3.52 4.69 -11.71
N TYR A 86 -2.91 3.99 -10.77
CA TYR A 86 -1.51 4.17 -10.38
C TYR A 86 -0.56 3.51 -11.37
N ILE A 87 0.72 3.89 -11.34
CA ILE A 87 1.80 3.01 -11.79
C ILE A 87 2.32 2.28 -10.55
N ALA A 88 2.36 0.95 -10.57
CA ALA A 88 2.75 0.15 -9.42
C ALA A 88 3.99 -0.69 -9.73
N MET A 89 4.89 -0.81 -8.76
CA MET A 89 6.08 -1.64 -8.85
C MET A 89 6.16 -2.57 -7.64
N ALA A 90 6.07 -3.87 -7.88
CA ALA A 90 6.40 -4.85 -6.87
C ALA A 90 7.93 -5.00 -6.80
N VAL A 91 8.48 -4.81 -5.59
CA VAL A 91 9.91 -4.64 -5.34
C VAL A 91 10.52 -5.97 -4.92
N ASP A 92 11.64 -6.36 -5.55
CA ASP A 92 12.48 -7.45 -5.07
C ASP A 92 13.44 -6.93 -3.99
N MET A 93 13.12 -7.22 -2.73
CA MET A 93 13.96 -6.79 -1.61
C MET A 93 15.19 -7.67 -1.40
N TYR A 94 15.08 -8.96 -1.76
CA TYR A 94 16.14 -9.93 -1.49
C TYR A 94 17.23 -9.95 -2.57
N GLY A 95 16.85 -9.56 -3.79
CA GLY A 95 17.71 -9.64 -4.96
C GLY A 95 17.66 -11.02 -5.64
N GLU A 96 18.02 -11.02 -6.93
CA GLU A 96 18.11 -12.21 -7.78
C GLU A 96 16.79 -12.99 -7.90
N GLY A 97 15.64 -12.38 -7.52
CA GLY A 97 14.34 -13.02 -7.53
C GLY A 97 14.18 -14.14 -6.51
N LYS A 98 14.91 -14.09 -5.39
CA LYS A 98 14.87 -15.12 -4.35
C LYS A 98 13.50 -15.26 -3.72
N ILE A 99 12.99 -16.51 -3.69
CA ILE A 99 11.70 -16.90 -3.12
C ILE A 99 11.94 -18.01 -2.09
N ALA A 100 11.47 -17.79 -0.87
CA ALA A 100 11.52 -18.80 0.19
C ALA A 100 10.43 -19.86 -0.01
N GLN A 101 10.78 -21.13 0.20
CA GLN A 101 9.88 -22.28 0.09
C GLN A 101 9.33 -22.74 1.45
N ASN A 102 9.91 -22.27 2.55
CA ASN A 102 9.53 -22.61 3.92
C ASN A 102 9.90 -21.47 4.87
N PRO A 103 9.37 -21.47 6.12
CA PRO A 103 9.62 -20.41 7.11
C PRO A 103 11.10 -20.22 7.45
N GLN A 104 11.90 -21.29 7.47
CA GLN A 104 13.34 -21.19 7.76
C GLN A 104 14.04 -20.36 6.70
N GLN A 105 13.86 -20.67 5.41
CA GLN A 105 14.42 -19.88 4.31
C GLN A 105 13.91 -18.44 4.31
N ALA A 106 12.62 -18.23 4.61
CA ALA A 106 12.07 -16.89 4.72
C ALA A 106 12.72 -16.08 5.84
N GLN A 107 12.96 -16.70 6.99
CA GLN A 107 13.66 -16.08 8.11
C GLN A 107 15.13 -15.76 7.75
N GLU A 108 15.83 -16.67 7.05
CA GLU A 108 17.20 -16.46 6.60
C GLU A 108 17.30 -15.25 5.64
N LEU A 109 16.38 -15.14 4.68
CA LEU A 109 16.33 -14.02 3.72
C LEU A 109 15.96 -12.69 4.38
N ALA A 110 15.06 -12.68 5.36
CA ALA A 110 14.59 -11.47 6.03
C ALA A 110 15.54 -10.96 7.12
N THR A 111 16.34 -11.87 7.75
CA THR A 111 17.21 -11.55 8.88
C THR A 111 18.18 -10.39 8.62
N PRO A 112 18.85 -10.26 7.46
CA PRO A 112 19.74 -9.13 7.21
C PRO A 112 19.04 -7.78 7.34
N PHE A 113 17.78 -7.67 6.90
CA PHE A 113 16.98 -6.45 6.95
C PHE A 113 16.49 -6.10 8.36
N TYR A 114 16.28 -7.11 9.22
CA TYR A 114 15.97 -6.89 10.63
C TYR A 114 17.19 -6.46 11.44
N LYS A 115 18.37 -7.02 11.11
CA LYS A 115 19.64 -6.66 11.75
C LYS A 115 20.16 -5.29 11.34
N ASP A 116 19.96 -4.93 10.06
CA ASP A 116 20.34 -3.63 9.51
C ASP A 116 19.17 -3.02 8.74
N PRO A 117 18.33 -2.22 9.40
CA PRO A 117 17.21 -1.55 8.73
C PRO A 117 17.64 -0.53 7.64
N THR A 118 18.91 -0.10 7.61
CA THR A 118 19.43 0.78 6.55
C THR A 118 19.42 0.07 5.20
N LEU A 119 19.61 -1.24 5.18
CA LEU A 119 19.49 -2.08 3.99
C LEU A 119 18.07 -1.98 3.39
N SER A 120 17.03 -1.94 4.24
CA SER A 120 15.64 -1.74 3.79
C SER A 120 15.51 -0.43 3.00
N LYS A 121 16.05 0.66 3.55
CA LYS A 121 16.02 1.97 2.88
C LYS A 121 16.78 1.94 1.56
N PHE A 122 18.00 1.42 1.53
CA PHE A 122 18.81 1.39 0.30
C PHE A 122 18.14 0.59 -0.82
N ARG A 123 17.55 -0.56 -0.51
CA ARG A 123 16.80 -1.36 -1.48
C ARG A 123 15.56 -0.62 -1.99
N LEU A 124 14.84 0.04 -1.10
CA LEU A 124 13.65 0.82 -1.47
C LEU A 124 14.03 2.07 -2.28
N ASP A 125 15.11 2.77 -1.93
CA ASP A 125 15.62 3.93 -2.69
C ASP A 125 16.01 3.54 -4.11
N ALA A 126 16.63 2.36 -4.31
CA ALA A 126 16.93 1.84 -5.64
C ALA A 126 15.64 1.60 -6.46
N ALA A 127 14.59 1.07 -5.83
CA ALA A 127 13.29 0.91 -6.47
C ALA A 127 12.60 2.25 -6.76
N ILE A 128 12.70 3.23 -5.85
CA ILE A 128 12.23 4.62 -6.08
C ILE A 128 12.95 5.24 -7.29
N LYS A 129 14.27 5.08 -7.37
CA LYS A 129 15.03 5.55 -8.51
C LYS A 129 14.55 4.89 -9.81
N LYS A 130 14.34 3.57 -9.79
CA LYS A 130 13.89 2.80 -10.96
C LYS A 130 12.51 3.20 -11.44
N ILE A 131 11.52 3.36 -10.56
CA ILE A 131 10.17 3.74 -10.97
C ILE A 131 10.10 5.18 -11.50
N LYS A 132 11.00 6.07 -11.07
CA LYS A 132 11.11 7.45 -11.59
C LYS A 132 11.55 7.50 -13.05
N GLU A 133 12.15 6.45 -13.61
CA GLU A 133 12.56 6.37 -15.03
C GLU A 133 11.35 6.19 -15.98
N TYR A 134 10.19 5.79 -15.47
CA TYR A 134 8.98 5.62 -16.25
C TYR A 134 8.32 6.97 -16.57
N GLU A 135 8.05 7.22 -17.85
CA GLU A 135 7.37 8.44 -18.32
C GLU A 135 6.00 8.66 -17.66
N GLN A 136 5.33 7.56 -17.31
CA GLN A 136 4.04 7.56 -16.63
C GLN A 136 4.13 7.98 -15.16
N THR A 137 5.32 8.02 -14.56
CA THR A 137 5.51 8.33 -13.15
C THR A 137 5.48 9.83 -12.88
N ASP A 138 4.62 10.26 -11.97
CA ASP A 138 4.77 11.53 -11.28
C ASP A 138 5.82 11.37 -10.17
N ALA A 139 7.05 11.77 -10.47
CA ALA A 139 8.21 11.61 -9.58
C ALA A 139 8.06 12.35 -8.23
N THR A 140 7.10 13.28 -8.12
CA THR A 140 6.83 14.01 -6.87
C THR A 140 5.77 13.33 -6.01
N ASN A 141 5.06 12.33 -6.54
CA ASN A 141 3.96 11.62 -5.87
C ASN A 141 4.22 10.11 -5.84
N ILE A 142 5.14 9.69 -4.97
CA ILE A 142 5.50 8.29 -4.76
C ILE A 142 5.13 7.87 -3.34
N ALA A 143 4.49 6.71 -3.20
CA ALA A 143 4.22 6.06 -1.92
C ALA A 143 4.71 4.62 -1.94
N ALA A 144 4.79 3.99 -0.76
CA ALA A 144 5.08 2.57 -0.64
C ALA A 144 4.06 1.89 0.28
N ILE A 145 3.67 0.68 -0.09
CA ILE A 145 2.91 -0.22 0.77
C ILE A 145 3.73 -1.49 1.01
N GLY A 146 3.57 -2.10 2.16
CA GLY A 146 4.28 -3.32 2.49
C GLY A 146 3.43 -4.27 3.34
N TYR A 147 3.63 -5.54 3.14
CA TYR A 147 2.90 -6.63 3.77
C TYR A 147 3.84 -7.44 4.68
N CYS A 148 3.48 -7.70 5.94
CA CYS A 148 4.29 -8.45 6.90
C CYS A 148 5.72 -7.86 7.02
N PHE A 149 6.76 -8.58 6.59
CA PHE A 149 8.14 -8.10 6.44
C PHE A 149 8.17 -6.75 5.71
N GLY A 150 7.49 -6.65 4.57
CA GLY A 150 7.43 -5.43 3.78
C GLY A 150 6.81 -4.25 4.54
N GLY A 151 5.87 -4.51 5.45
CA GLY A 151 5.29 -3.49 6.32
C GLY A 151 6.34 -2.88 7.25
N SER A 152 7.21 -3.70 7.84
CA SER A 152 8.35 -3.24 8.64
C SER A 152 9.37 -2.48 7.78
N VAL A 153 9.64 -2.96 6.56
CA VAL A 153 10.56 -2.32 5.61
C VAL A 153 10.12 -0.90 5.28
N VAL A 154 8.85 -0.69 4.90
CA VAL A 154 8.38 0.66 4.51
C VAL A 154 8.34 1.61 5.69
N LEU A 155 7.99 1.13 6.91
CA LEU A 155 8.02 1.94 8.13
C LEU A 155 9.45 2.38 8.48
N ASN A 156 10.41 1.47 8.47
CA ASN A 156 11.82 1.78 8.75
C ASN A 156 12.42 2.69 7.69
N SER A 157 12.14 2.45 6.41
CA SER A 157 12.60 3.32 5.32
C SER A 157 12.06 4.75 5.46
N ALA A 158 10.78 4.92 5.83
CA ALA A 158 10.20 6.23 6.09
C ALA A 158 10.87 6.94 7.28
N LYS A 159 11.09 6.23 8.39
CA LYS A 159 11.79 6.75 9.58
C LYS A 159 13.24 7.16 9.26
N LEU A 160 13.87 6.50 8.29
CA LEU A 160 15.21 6.81 7.80
C LEU A 160 15.24 7.87 6.69
N GLY A 161 14.09 8.49 6.35
CA GLY A 161 14.01 9.60 5.42
C GLY A 161 13.93 9.20 3.94
N ALA A 162 13.36 8.06 3.59
CA ALA A 162 13.07 7.72 2.20
C ALA A 162 12.14 8.78 1.56
N ASP A 163 12.41 9.13 0.29
CA ASP A 163 11.68 10.17 -0.45
C ASP A 163 10.29 9.66 -0.89
N LEU A 164 9.37 9.60 0.08
CA LEU A 164 8.00 9.09 -0.09
C LEU A 164 6.97 10.09 0.46
N LYS A 165 5.83 10.24 -0.22
CA LYS A 165 4.68 11.01 0.30
C LYS A 165 3.98 10.31 1.45
N GLY A 166 3.97 9.00 1.44
CA GLY A 166 3.40 8.20 2.50
C GLY A 166 3.76 6.74 2.39
N VAL A 167 3.61 6.04 3.51
CA VAL A 167 3.81 4.59 3.59
C VAL A 167 2.62 3.92 4.28
N ILE A 168 2.33 2.70 3.86
CA ILE A 168 1.27 1.88 4.48
C ILE A 168 1.86 0.53 4.87
N SER A 169 1.74 0.19 6.15
CA SER A 169 2.11 -1.10 6.70
C SER A 169 0.87 -1.95 6.91
N PHE A 170 0.74 -3.06 6.18
CA PHE A 170 -0.26 -4.08 6.42
C PHE A 170 0.36 -5.20 7.27
N HIS A 171 -0.17 -5.42 8.46
CA HIS A 171 0.28 -6.44 9.43
C HIS A 171 1.82 -6.55 9.57
N GLY A 172 2.52 -5.41 9.45
CA GLY A 172 3.96 -5.36 9.64
C GLY A 172 4.37 -5.23 11.09
N GLY A 173 5.58 -5.70 11.42
CA GLY A 173 6.21 -5.45 12.72
C GLY A 173 6.45 -3.95 12.91
N LEU A 174 6.26 -3.46 14.12
CA LEU A 174 6.30 -2.04 14.48
C LEU A 174 7.63 -1.62 15.12
N ALA A 175 8.39 -2.59 15.64
CA ALA A 175 9.74 -2.36 16.13
C ALA A 175 10.69 -2.00 14.98
N GLY A 176 11.82 -1.37 15.31
CA GLY A 176 12.84 -0.99 14.32
C GLY A 176 13.56 0.28 14.72
N VAL A 177 13.95 1.10 13.74
CA VAL A 177 14.69 2.34 14.00
C VAL A 177 13.84 3.34 14.78
N PRO A 178 14.47 4.15 15.66
CA PRO A 178 13.80 5.25 16.34
C PRO A 178 13.21 6.24 15.35
N ALA A 179 12.08 6.84 15.69
CA ALA A 179 11.50 7.93 14.92
C ALA A 179 12.32 9.22 15.07
N ASN A 180 12.57 9.89 13.96
CA ASN A 180 13.29 11.17 13.93
C ASN A 180 12.48 12.20 13.13
N LYS A 181 12.11 13.32 13.78
CA LYS A 181 11.29 14.38 13.18
C LYS A 181 11.93 15.00 11.93
N GLU A 182 13.25 15.10 11.90
CA GLU A 182 13.95 15.69 10.78
C GLU A 182 14.00 14.78 9.55
N LEU A 183 13.94 13.46 9.77
CA LEU A 183 13.98 12.45 8.70
C LEU A 183 12.59 12.03 8.24
N LEU A 184 11.66 11.79 9.16
CA LEU A 184 10.31 11.29 8.83
C LEU A 184 9.46 12.39 8.21
N LYS A 185 9.38 12.41 6.89
CA LYS A 185 8.52 13.33 6.12
C LYS A 185 7.28 12.63 5.55
N ALA A 186 7.35 11.33 5.39
CA ALA A 186 6.24 10.52 4.88
C ALA A 186 5.09 10.44 5.89
N LYS A 187 3.86 10.53 5.40
CA LYS A 187 2.66 10.19 6.20
C LYS A 187 2.56 8.69 6.37
N ILE A 188 1.99 8.22 7.48
CA ILE A 188 1.93 6.79 7.81
C ILE A 188 0.50 6.32 7.99
N LEU A 189 0.17 5.16 7.40
CA LEU A 189 -0.98 4.35 7.76
C LEU A 189 -0.51 2.98 8.22
N VAL A 190 -0.95 2.57 9.40
CA VAL A 190 -0.75 1.20 9.91
C VAL A 190 -2.09 0.48 9.90
N CYS A 191 -2.14 -0.67 9.22
CA CYS A 191 -3.26 -1.61 9.18
C CYS A 191 -2.88 -2.87 9.98
N HIS A 192 -3.32 -2.94 11.24
CA HIS A 192 -2.93 -3.96 12.21
C HIS A 192 -4.07 -4.96 12.47
N GLY A 193 -3.77 -6.26 12.49
CA GLY A 193 -4.71 -7.28 12.93
C GLY A 193 -4.79 -7.31 14.46
N GLU A 194 -5.98 -7.12 15.05
CA GLU A 194 -6.15 -7.07 16.51
C GLU A 194 -5.69 -8.37 17.21
N ALA A 195 -5.86 -9.51 16.54
CA ALA A 195 -5.44 -10.83 17.03
C ALA A 195 -4.04 -11.26 16.55
N ASP A 196 -3.23 -10.34 16.04
CA ASP A 196 -1.87 -10.60 15.52
C ASP A 196 -0.90 -10.92 16.67
N LYS A 197 -0.51 -12.19 16.79
CA LYS A 197 0.42 -12.66 17.82
C LYS A 197 1.90 -12.36 17.53
N PHE A 198 2.24 -11.93 16.31
CA PHE A 198 3.61 -11.55 15.95
C PHE A 198 3.96 -10.11 16.31
N VAL A 199 2.95 -9.28 16.61
CA VAL A 199 3.14 -7.88 17.01
C VAL A 199 2.70 -7.70 18.47
N PRO A 200 3.62 -7.76 19.44
CA PRO A 200 3.28 -7.62 20.87
C PRO A 200 2.69 -6.24 21.18
N GLN A 201 1.79 -6.18 22.15
CA GLN A 201 1.14 -4.93 22.60
C GLN A 201 2.17 -3.85 23.02
N LYS A 202 3.30 -4.26 23.59
CA LYS A 202 4.40 -3.35 23.95
C LYS A 202 4.94 -2.60 22.75
N ASP A 203 5.03 -3.27 21.56
CA ASP A 203 5.56 -2.65 20.33
C ASP A 203 4.54 -1.68 19.74
N ILE A 204 3.24 -1.99 19.85
CA ILE A 204 2.15 -1.07 19.46
C ILE A 204 2.21 0.19 20.30
N THR A 205 2.33 0.06 21.60
CA THR A 205 2.41 1.18 22.55
C THR A 205 3.66 2.02 22.29
N ALA A 206 4.82 1.37 22.11
CA ALA A 206 6.09 2.04 21.81
C ALA A 206 6.04 2.79 20.47
N PHE A 207 5.46 2.18 19.44
CA PHE A 207 5.29 2.82 18.14
C PHE A 207 4.43 4.08 18.24
N LYS A 208 3.24 3.99 18.84
CA LYS A 208 2.34 5.13 19.00
C LYS A 208 3.01 6.26 19.79
N HIS A 209 3.63 5.94 20.93
CA HIS A 209 4.37 6.92 21.73
C HIS A 209 5.49 7.60 20.93
N ALA A 210 6.26 6.83 20.14
CA ALA A 210 7.33 7.38 19.32
C ALA A 210 6.79 8.31 18.21
N MET A 211 5.67 7.96 17.57
CA MET A 211 5.04 8.82 16.55
C MET A 211 4.48 10.11 17.17
N ASP A 212 3.78 10.00 18.31
CA ASP A 212 3.20 11.13 19.02
C ASP A 212 4.29 12.10 19.51
N SER A 213 5.40 11.57 20.03
CA SER A 213 6.50 12.39 20.59
C SER A 213 7.18 13.31 19.57
N ILE A 214 7.16 12.94 18.29
CA ILE A 214 7.71 13.75 17.20
C ILE A 214 6.66 14.53 16.41
N GLY A 215 5.37 14.39 16.75
CA GLY A 215 4.24 14.99 16.02
C GLY A 215 4.10 14.45 14.59
N ALA A 216 4.32 13.13 14.40
CA ALA A 216 4.20 12.50 13.09
C ALA A 216 2.74 12.50 12.58
N ASP A 217 2.57 12.67 11.26
CA ASP A 217 1.25 12.47 10.61
C ASP A 217 1.05 10.97 10.38
N TYR A 218 0.39 10.31 11.34
CA TYR A 218 0.10 8.89 11.24
C TYR A 218 -1.34 8.53 11.59
N THR A 219 -1.80 7.42 11.06
CA THR A 219 -3.07 6.78 11.40
C THR A 219 -2.81 5.32 11.73
N PHE A 220 -3.32 4.85 12.86
CA PHE A 220 -3.26 3.44 13.27
C PHE A 220 -4.67 2.86 13.28
N LYS A 221 -4.89 1.82 12.45
CA LYS A 221 -6.15 1.09 12.34
C LYS A 221 -5.95 -0.33 12.85
N SER A 222 -6.85 -0.79 13.72
CA SER A 222 -6.90 -2.16 14.21
C SER A 222 -8.15 -2.83 13.68
N TYR A 223 -8.02 -4.05 13.14
CA TYR A 223 -9.11 -4.81 12.53
C TYR A 223 -9.48 -5.98 13.43
N ALA A 224 -10.72 -5.97 13.94
CA ALA A 224 -11.20 -6.94 14.92
C ALA A 224 -11.08 -8.38 14.41
N GLY A 225 -10.54 -9.26 15.25
CA GLY A 225 -10.38 -10.68 14.98
C GLY A 225 -9.40 -11.04 13.85
N ALA A 226 -8.78 -10.07 13.19
CA ALA A 226 -7.77 -10.32 12.16
C ALA A 226 -6.43 -10.73 12.80
N THR A 227 -5.84 -11.82 12.30
CA THR A 227 -4.51 -12.29 12.69
C THR A 227 -3.43 -11.67 11.79
N HIS A 228 -2.16 -12.10 11.95
CA HIS A 228 -1.10 -11.75 11.01
C HIS A 228 -1.43 -12.26 9.59
N ALA A 229 -0.92 -11.58 8.56
CA ALA A 229 -1.16 -11.90 7.14
C ALA A 229 -2.65 -11.89 6.71
N PHE A 230 -3.52 -11.18 7.42
CA PHE A 230 -4.97 -11.17 7.18
C PHE A 230 -5.38 -10.71 5.77
N THR A 231 -4.49 -10.05 5.04
CA THR A 231 -4.73 -9.60 3.66
C THR A 231 -4.41 -10.64 2.59
N ASN A 232 -3.70 -11.74 2.95
CA ASN A 232 -3.28 -12.75 1.98
C ASN A 232 -4.28 -13.90 1.92
N PRO A 233 -4.97 -14.13 0.77
CA PRO A 233 -5.94 -15.22 0.63
C PRO A 233 -5.38 -16.61 0.94
N ASP A 234 -4.06 -16.81 0.73
CA ASP A 234 -3.39 -18.08 1.04
C ASP A 234 -2.98 -18.24 2.51
N ALA A 235 -3.11 -17.18 3.34
CA ALA A 235 -2.59 -17.20 4.72
C ALA A 235 -3.14 -18.35 5.55
N THR A 236 -4.43 -18.68 5.42
CA THR A 236 -5.05 -19.79 6.16
C THR A 236 -4.44 -21.15 5.77
N ARG A 237 -4.19 -21.38 4.49
CA ARG A 237 -3.56 -22.60 3.98
C ARG A 237 -2.10 -22.69 4.45
N ILE A 238 -1.36 -21.59 4.32
CA ILE A 238 0.05 -21.49 4.75
C ILE A 238 0.16 -21.68 6.27
N GLY A 239 -0.74 -21.07 7.05
CA GLY A 239 -0.78 -21.22 8.51
C GLY A 239 -0.94 -22.68 8.92
N LYS A 240 -1.87 -23.41 8.29
CA LYS A 240 -2.06 -24.84 8.53
C LYS A 240 -0.85 -25.69 8.11
N GLN A 241 -0.24 -25.35 6.97
CA GLN A 241 0.91 -26.09 6.43
C GLN A 241 2.14 -26.02 7.33
N PHE A 242 2.39 -24.86 7.94
CA PHE A 242 3.60 -24.59 8.70
C PHE A 242 3.36 -24.34 10.21
N ASP A 243 2.16 -24.67 10.70
CA ASP A 243 1.74 -24.46 12.11
C ASP A 243 2.00 -23.00 12.58
N MET A 244 1.59 -22.03 11.77
CA MET A 244 1.72 -20.61 12.08
C MET A 244 0.35 -19.99 12.42
N PRO A 245 0.28 -19.09 13.41
CA PRO A 245 -0.97 -18.42 13.81
C PRO A 245 -1.35 -17.29 12.85
N ILE A 246 -1.51 -17.60 11.56
CA ILE A 246 -1.88 -16.68 10.48
C ILE A 246 -3.14 -17.18 9.77
N ALA A 247 -4.00 -16.25 9.37
CA ALA A 247 -5.20 -16.57 8.60
C ALA A 247 -5.65 -15.37 7.76
N TYR A 248 -6.25 -15.66 6.60
CA TYR A 248 -6.96 -14.67 5.80
C TYR A 248 -8.23 -14.21 6.51
N ASN A 249 -8.50 -12.90 6.46
CA ASN A 249 -9.74 -12.33 6.94
C ASN A 249 -10.28 -11.37 5.86
N GLU A 250 -11.30 -11.82 5.12
CA GLU A 250 -11.87 -11.09 3.99
C GLU A 250 -12.38 -9.69 4.37
N THR A 251 -13.03 -9.57 5.52
CA THR A 251 -13.55 -8.28 6.00
C THR A 251 -12.42 -7.31 6.29
N ALA A 252 -11.39 -7.75 7.02
CA ALA A 252 -10.23 -6.93 7.35
C ALA A 252 -9.41 -6.57 6.10
N ASP A 253 -9.23 -7.50 5.14
CA ASP A 253 -8.58 -7.23 3.87
C ASP A 253 -9.32 -6.14 3.08
N ARG A 254 -10.62 -6.30 2.88
CA ARG A 254 -11.46 -5.33 2.19
C ARG A 254 -11.46 -3.95 2.87
N ASP A 255 -11.59 -3.90 4.19
CA ASP A 255 -11.72 -2.64 4.91
C ASP A 255 -10.36 -1.92 5.02
N SER A 256 -9.25 -2.66 5.22
CA SER A 256 -7.90 -2.09 5.17
C SER A 256 -7.55 -1.55 3.76
N TRP A 257 -8.02 -2.21 2.70
CA TRP A 257 -7.89 -1.71 1.34
C TRP A 257 -8.64 -0.39 1.11
N LYS A 258 -9.85 -0.24 1.66
CA LYS A 258 -10.59 1.03 1.64
C LYS A 258 -9.88 2.13 2.42
N ASP A 259 -9.33 1.81 3.61
CA ASP A 259 -8.54 2.76 4.39
C ASP A 259 -7.29 3.21 3.62
N MET A 260 -6.60 2.30 2.92
CA MET A 260 -5.51 2.64 2.00
C MET A 260 -5.98 3.59 0.88
N GLN A 261 -7.12 3.32 0.25
CA GLN A 261 -7.64 4.20 -0.81
C GLN A 261 -7.94 5.61 -0.29
N ALA A 262 -8.52 5.72 0.90
CA ALA A 262 -8.78 7.01 1.55
C ALA A 262 -7.47 7.73 1.89
N PHE A 263 -6.47 7.00 2.38
CA PHE A 263 -5.14 7.52 2.66
C PHE A 263 -4.46 8.05 1.38
N PHE A 264 -4.48 7.30 0.28
CA PHE A 264 -3.91 7.75 -0.99
C PHE A 264 -4.62 8.98 -1.55
N LYS A 265 -5.94 9.07 -1.46
CA LYS A 265 -6.68 10.31 -1.80
C LYS A 265 -6.13 11.50 -1.02
N ARG A 266 -5.89 11.35 0.29
CA ARG A 266 -5.38 12.42 1.16
C ARG A 266 -3.97 12.86 0.79
N ILE A 267 -3.06 11.93 0.46
CA ILE A 267 -1.65 12.25 0.23
C ILE A 267 -1.30 12.65 -1.21
N PHE A 268 -2.11 12.24 -2.20
CA PHE A 268 -1.88 12.51 -3.62
C PHE A 268 -2.76 13.61 -4.20
N LEU A 269 -3.72 14.16 -3.44
CA LEU A 269 -4.49 15.33 -3.90
C LEU A 269 -3.54 16.49 -4.15
N LYS A 270 -3.59 17.05 -5.37
CA LYS A 270 -3.02 18.38 -5.64
C LYS A 270 -3.81 19.40 -4.81
N LYS A 271 -3.12 20.14 -3.94
CA LYS A 271 -3.67 21.34 -3.32
C LYS A 271 -3.90 22.41 -4.40
#